data_89948fe5f13d393edad8c62073223e67
#
_entry.id   89948fe5f13d393edad8c62073223e67
#
_cell.length_a   1.000
_cell.length_b   1.000
_cell.length_c   1.000
_cell.angle_alpha   90.00
_cell.angle_beta   90.00
_cell.angle_gamma   90.00
#
_symmetry.space_group_name_H-M   'P 1'
#
loop_
_entity.id
_entity.type
_entity.pdbx_description
1 polymer ?
#
loop_
_entity_poly.entity_id
_entity_poly.type
_entity_poly.pdbx_seq_one_letter_code
_entity_poly.pdbx_strand_id
1 'polypeptide(L)'
;MIERLEKLRDELNLNIEKLKERVKKENDYEIKTIMIPAQTIYRKTMRTSTIEEKKEVLRQIFTVALRRYGSDTSKRMFFIEYPLDDPELVSYCIAIPPESQGDNILTLTEEKALCIFYHGGYESIPAVREKLIAYANEHGITLKGSCRNIYLEGPPQHKEPEKFITQVAVLIK
;
A
#
# COMPACT_ATOMS: atom_id res chain seq x y z
N MET A 1 -15.59 -21.26 -10.25
CA MET A 1 -15.45 -21.84 -8.92
C MET A 1 -14.02 -21.79 -8.36
N ILE A 2 -13.03 -22.16 -9.15
CA ILE A 2 -11.61 -22.06 -8.75
C ILE A 2 -11.21 -20.62 -8.44
N GLU A 3 -11.60 -19.67 -9.28
CA GLU A 3 -11.30 -18.24 -9.07
C GLU A 3 -11.88 -17.70 -7.75
N ARG A 4 -13.09 -18.14 -7.41
CA ARG A 4 -13.71 -17.74 -6.14
C ARG A 4 -12.95 -18.29 -4.92
N LEU A 5 -12.48 -19.53 -5.00
CA LEU A 5 -11.69 -20.15 -3.94
C LEU A 5 -10.34 -19.46 -3.78
N GLU A 6 -9.69 -19.11 -4.88
CA GLU A 6 -8.44 -18.36 -4.87
C GLU A 6 -8.63 -16.99 -4.23
N LYS A 7 -9.71 -16.27 -4.57
CA LYS A 7 -10.04 -14.99 -3.97
C LYS A 7 -10.24 -15.10 -2.47
N LEU A 8 -11.00 -16.11 -2.01
CA LEU A 8 -11.22 -16.35 -0.59
C LEU A 8 -9.91 -16.66 0.14
N ARG A 9 -9.04 -17.46 -0.47
CA ARG A 9 -7.72 -17.77 0.10
C ARG A 9 -6.90 -16.49 0.24
N ASP A 10 -6.88 -15.63 -0.78
CA ASP A 10 -6.12 -14.38 -0.77
C ASP A 10 -6.65 -13.43 0.31
N GLU A 11 -7.97 -13.31 0.44
CA GLU A 11 -8.60 -12.53 1.51
C GLU A 11 -8.20 -13.03 2.90
N LEU A 12 -8.24 -14.35 3.08
CA LEU A 12 -7.88 -14.97 4.36
C LEU A 12 -6.41 -14.72 4.69
N ASN A 13 -5.51 -14.89 3.70
CA ASN A 13 -4.09 -14.66 3.89
C ASN A 13 -3.81 -13.21 4.27
N LEU A 14 -4.48 -12.25 3.63
CA LEU A 14 -4.31 -10.84 3.95
C LEU A 14 -4.82 -10.54 5.37
N ASN A 15 -5.94 -11.12 5.77
CA ASN A 15 -6.48 -10.95 7.12
C ASN A 15 -5.55 -11.56 8.17
N ILE A 16 -4.91 -12.69 7.88
CA ILE A 16 -3.91 -13.31 8.76
C ILE A 16 -2.70 -12.38 8.93
N GLU A 17 -2.21 -11.77 7.84
CA GLU A 17 -1.13 -10.78 7.91
C GLU A 17 -1.49 -9.64 8.86
N LYS A 18 -2.69 -9.08 8.71
CA LYS A 18 -3.17 -7.99 9.56
C LYS A 18 -3.25 -8.39 11.03
N LEU A 19 -3.76 -9.59 11.31
CA LEU A 19 -3.86 -10.10 12.68
C LEU A 19 -2.48 -10.31 13.32
N LYS A 20 -1.52 -10.87 12.56
CA LYS A 20 -0.16 -11.04 13.04
C LYS A 20 0.48 -9.71 13.40
N GLU A 21 0.27 -8.67 12.58
CA GLU A 21 0.82 -7.35 12.85
C GLU A 21 0.20 -6.71 14.10
N ARG A 22 -1.09 -6.92 14.36
CA ARG A 22 -1.77 -6.39 15.55
C ARG A 22 -1.21 -6.94 16.85
N VAL A 23 -0.69 -8.17 16.87
CA VAL A 23 -0.13 -8.76 18.08
C VAL A 23 1.34 -8.43 18.30
N LYS A 24 2.00 -7.79 17.34
CA LYS A 24 3.38 -7.35 17.50
C LYS A 24 3.47 -6.14 18.41
N LYS A 25 4.56 -6.04 19.15
CA LYS A 25 4.84 -4.87 19.97
C LYS A 25 5.22 -3.68 19.10
N GLU A 26 4.79 -2.49 19.50
CA GLU A 26 4.95 -1.23 18.76
C GLU A 26 6.36 -0.91 18.26
N ASN A 27 7.41 -1.39 18.91
CA ASN A 27 8.79 -1.04 18.57
C ASN A 27 9.55 -2.16 17.84
N ASP A 28 8.85 -3.20 17.42
CA ASP A 28 9.47 -4.36 16.77
C ASP A 28 9.34 -4.24 15.24
N TYR A 29 10.00 -3.21 14.68
CA TYR A 29 9.98 -3.00 13.24
C TYR A 29 11.01 -3.88 12.56
N GLU A 30 10.54 -4.99 12.02
CA GLU A 30 11.37 -5.90 11.25
C GLU A 30 11.32 -5.51 9.77
N ILE A 31 12.50 -5.38 9.16
CA ILE A 31 12.60 -5.14 7.72
C ILE A 31 12.49 -6.49 7.02
N LYS A 32 11.52 -6.62 6.15
CA LYS A 32 11.24 -7.86 5.41
C LYS A 32 11.38 -7.63 3.91
N THR A 33 11.83 -8.66 3.21
CA THR A 33 11.72 -8.70 1.75
C THR A 33 10.43 -9.42 1.40
N ILE A 34 9.58 -8.78 0.61
CA ILE A 34 8.29 -9.34 0.22
C ILE A 34 8.10 -9.29 -1.29
N MET A 35 7.17 -10.11 -1.77
CA MET A 35 6.63 -10.01 -3.14
C MET A 35 5.24 -9.41 -3.04
N ILE A 36 5.03 -8.28 -3.70
CA ILE A 36 3.71 -7.66 -3.80
C ILE A 36 3.02 -8.27 -5.01
N PRO A 37 1.87 -8.93 -4.84
CA PRO A 37 1.20 -9.60 -5.96
C PRO A 37 0.76 -8.64 -7.05
N ALA A 38 0.69 -9.14 -8.28
CA ALA A 38 0.08 -8.42 -9.39
C ALA A 38 -1.37 -8.09 -9.05
N GLN A 39 -1.85 -6.95 -9.50
CA GLN A 39 -3.22 -6.53 -9.24
C GLN A 39 -3.70 -5.52 -10.26
N THR A 40 -5.02 -5.46 -10.45
CA THR A 40 -5.66 -4.45 -11.28
C THR A 40 -6.11 -3.29 -10.40
N ILE A 41 -5.79 -2.09 -10.81
CA ILE A 41 -6.07 -0.90 -10.01
C ILE A 41 -6.72 0.20 -10.84
N TYR A 42 -7.45 1.05 -10.14
CA TYR A 42 -7.84 2.37 -10.62
C TYR A 42 -6.80 3.35 -10.06
N ARG A 43 -6.16 4.14 -10.93
CA ARG A 43 -5.06 5.00 -10.52
C ARG A 43 -5.23 6.42 -11.05
N LYS A 44 -4.96 7.39 -10.18
CA LYS A 44 -4.80 8.79 -10.58
C LYS A 44 -3.53 9.35 -9.96
N THR A 45 -2.77 10.07 -10.76
CA THR A 45 -1.51 10.69 -10.33
C THR A 45 -1.71 12.19 -10.24
N MET A 46 -1.28 12.76 -9.11
CA MET A 46 -1.34 14.20 -8.91
C MET A 46 -0.33 14.64 -7.87
N ARG A 47 -0.05 15.92 -7.84
CA ARG A 47 0.89 16.47 -6.86
C ARG A 47 0.14 16.88 -5.61
N THR A 48 0.51 16.27 -4.48
CA THR A 48 -0.05 16.58 -3.16
C THR A 48 1.07 16.63 -2.13
N SER A 49 0.98 17.53 -1.17
CA SER A 49 2.06 17.75 -0.20
C SER A 49 1.66 17.47 1.25
N THR A 50 0.41 17.74 1.64
CA THR A 50 -0.02 17.55 3.03
C THR A 50 -0.75 16.23 3.23
N ILE A 51 -0.75 15.76 4.48
CA ILE A 51 -1.49 14.55 4.86
C ILE A 51 -2.98 14.72 4.59
N GLU A 52 -3.52 15.90 4.88
CA GLU A 52 -4.94 16.22 4.68
C GLU A 52 -5.32 16.15 3.20
N GLU A 53 -4.49 16.71 2.32
CA GLU A 53 -4.71 16.61 0.88
C GLU A 53 -4.72 15.16 0.41
N LYS A 54 -3.76 14.36 0.89
CA LYS A 54 -3.66 12.95 0.51
C LYS A 54 -4.87 12.16 0.95
N LYS A 55 -5.34 12.38 2.18
CA LYS A 55 -6.54 11.72 2.70
C LYS A 55 -7.77 12.06 1.87
N GLU A 56 -7.95 13.33 1.55
CA GLU A 56 -9.12 13.78 0.79
C GLU A 56 -9.11 13.23 -0.64
N VAL A 57 -7.96 13.26 -1.31
CA VAL A 57 -7.82 12.72 -2.67
C VAL A 57 -8.08 11.22 -2.67
N LEU A 58 -7.50 10.49 -1.72
CA LEU A 58 -7.70 9.04 -1.63
C LEU A 58 -9.18 8.70 -1.41
N ARG A 59 -9.86 9.46 -0.55
CA ARG A 59 -11.29 9.26 -0.29
C ARG A 59 -12.13 9.49 -1.55
N GLN A 60 -11.84 10.54 -2.31
CA GLN A 60 -12.55 10.85 -3.54
C GLN A 60 -12.33 9.77 -4.61
N ILE A 61 -11.10 9.34 -4.79
CA ILE A 61 -10.75 8.32 -5.77
C ILE A 61 -11.36 6.97 -5.40
N PHE A 62 -11.34 6.62 -4.11
CA PHE A 62 -11.99 5.42 -3.61
C PHE A 62 -13.48 5.41 -3.93
N THR A 63 -14.16 6.53 -3.69
CA THR A 63 -15.59 6.65 -3.95
C THR A 63 -15.91 6.44 -5.43
N VAL A 64 -15.13 7.03 -6.33
CA VAL A 64 -15.30 6.88 -7.78
C VAL A 64 -15.06 5.42 -8.20
N ALA A 65 -13.96 4.84 -7.75
CA ALA A 65 -13.59 3.48 -8.11
C ALA A 65 -14.63 2.47 -7.63
N LEU A 66 -15.09 2.62 -6.39
CA LEU A 66 -16.10 1.72 -5.81
C LEU A 66 -17.42 1.77 -6.58
N ARG A 67 -17.86 2.98 -6.96
CA ARG A 67 -19.11 3.14 -7.71
C ARG A 67 -19.06 2.56 -9.11
N ARG A 68 -17.93 2.70 -9.80
CA ARG A 68 -17.79 2.27 -11.19
C ARG A 68 -17.42 0.80 -11.33
N TYR A 69 -16.58 0.29 -10.45
CA TYR A 69 -15.96 -1.03 -10.64
C TYR A 69 -16.16 -1.99 -9.49
N GLY A 70 -16.48 -1.49 -8.30
CA GLY A 70 -16.45 -2.27 -7.09
C GLY A 70 -15.05 -2.33 -6.50
N SER A 71 -14.83 -3.25 -5.58
CA SER A 71 -13.53 -3.40 -4.91
C SER A 71 -13.03 -4.84 -4.99
N ASP A 72 -11.72 -5.01 -4.95
CA ASP A 72 -11.10 -6.34 -4.83
C ASP A 72 -10.54 -6.51 -3.43
N THR A 73 -11.33 -7.12 -2.55
CA THR A 73 -10.97 -7.31 -1.14
C THR A 73 -9.89 -8.38 -0.92
N SER A 74 -9.56 -9.15 -1.97
CA SER A 74 -8.48 -10.13 -1.89
C SER A 74 -7.09 -9.52 -2.06
N LYS A 75 -7.02 -8.24 -2.42
CA LYS A 75 -5.77 -7.53 -2.68
C LYS A 75 -5.59 -6.39 -1.68
N ARG A 76 -4.43 -5.75 -1.74
CA ARG A 76 -4.15 -4.53 -0.98
C ARG A 76 -4.93 -3.38 -1.60
N MET A 77 -6.03 -3.00 -0.95
CA MET A 77 -7.06 -2.15 -1.54
C MET A 77 -6.65 -0.71 -1.75
N PHE A 78 -5.88 -0.17 -0.79
CA PHE A 78 -5.56 1.25 -0.81
C PHE A 78 -4.07 1.43 -0.69
N PHE A 79 -3.45 2.08 -1.65
CA PHE A 79 -2.06 2.47 -1.51
C PHE A 79 -1.76 3.70 -2.37
N ILE A 80 -0.70 4.38 -2.01
CA ILE A 80 -0.11 5.41 -2.85
C ILE A 80 1.27 4.93 -3.29
N GLU A 81 1.68 5.37 -4.47
CA GLU A 81 3.02 5.11 -4.98
C GLU A 81 3.63 6.43 -5.42
N TYR A 82 4.89 6.63 -5.11
CA TYR A 82 5.58 7.86 -5.45
C TYR A 82 7.07 7.61 -5.71
N PRO A 83 7.71 8.44 -6.58
CA PRO A 83 9.15 8.36 -6.76
C PRO A 83 9.88 8.76 -5.48
N LEU A 84 10.99 8.09 -5.18
CA LEU A 84 11.80 8.42 -4.00
C LEU A 84 12.41 9.82 -4.09
N ASP A 85 12.69 10.29 -5.30
CA ASP A 85 13.27 11.61 -5.55
C ASP A 85 12.21 12.72 -5.69
N ASP A 86 10.92 12.37 -5.70
CA ASP A 86 9.82 13.35 -5.77
C ASP A 86 8.59 12.80 -5.05
N PRO A 87 8.61 12.75 -3.70
CA PRO A 87 7.53 12.14 -2.94
C PRO A 87 6.18 12.85 -3.02
N GLU A 88 6.13 14.05 -3.56
CA GLU A 88 4.89 14.81 -3.72
C GLU A 88 4.15 14.47 -5.01
N LEU A 89 4.80 13.79 -5.96
CA LEU A 89 4.15 13.29 -7.17
C LEU A 89 3.53 11.94 -6.87
N VAL A 90 2.29 11.94 -6.43
CA VAL A 90 1.64 10.78 -5.83
C VAL A 90 0.65 10.14 -6.80
N SER A 91 0.79 8.83 -6.98
CA SER A 91 -0.18 7.98 -7.68
C SER A 91 -1.09 7.33 -6.64
N TYR A 92 -2.37 7.64 -6.69
CA TYR A 92 -3.39 7.09 -5.79
C TYR A 92 -4.00 5.86 -6.43
N CYS A 93 -3.94 4.73 -5.74
CA CYS A 93 -4.28 3.43 -6.30
C CYS A 93 -5.34 2.72 -5.46
N ILE A 94 -6.37 2.21 -6.14
CA ILE A 94 -7.45 1.45 -5.52
C ILE A 94 -7.57 0.11 -6.26
N ALA A 95 -7.56 -0.99 -5.51
CA ALA A 95 -7.73 -2.31 -6.09
C ALA A 95 -9.17 -2.51 -6.57
N ILE A 96 -9.31 -2.94 -7.82
CA ILE A 96 -10.61 -3.19 -8.44
C ILE A 96 -10.61 -4.59 -9.07
N PRO A 97 -11.79 -5.15 -9.38
CA PRO A 97 -11.85 -6.48 -10.00
C PRO A 97 -11.02 -6.58 -11.28
N PRO A 98 -10.34 -7.72 -11.50
CA PRO A 98 -9.40 -7.87 -12.62
C PRO A 98 -10.00 -7.67 -14.01
N GLU A 99 -11.30 -7.91 -14.17
CA GLU A 99 -12.00 -7.77 -15.45
C GLU A 99 -12.40 -6.33 -15.76
N SER A 100 -12.13 -5.39 -14.88
CA SER A 100 -12.50 -3.98 -15.05
C SER A 100 -11.80 -3.35 -16.23
N GLN A 101 -12.51 -2.52 -16.98
CA GLN A 101 -11.98 -1.81 -18.15
C GLN A 101 -12.41 -0.35 -18.13
N GLY A 102 -11.55 0.52 -18.63
CA GLY A 102 -11.82 1.95 -18.72
C GLY A 102 -10.57 2.78 -18.54
N ASP A 103 -10.76 4.09 -18.50
CA ASP A 103 -9.66 5.04 -18.30
C ASP A 103 -9.13 4.91 -16.86
N ASN A 104 -7.83 5.17 -16.69
CA ASN A 104 -7.13 5.12 -15.40
C ASN A 104 -7.01 3.71 -14.79
N ILE A 105 -7.32 2.68 -15.56
CA ILE A 105 -7.16 1.29 -15.11
C ILE A 105 -5.83 0.75 -15.58
N LEU A 106 -5.09 0.14 -14.65
CA LEU A 106 -3.80 -0.48 -14.92
C LEU A 106 -3.75 -1.86 -14.28
N THR A 107 -3.06 -2.78 -14.95
CA THR A 107 -2.66 -4.03 -14.34
C THR A 107 -1.21 -3.90 -13.93
N LEU A 108 -0.96 -3.92 -12.63
CA LEU A 108 0.38 -3.86 -12.06
C LEU A 108 0.94 -5.27 -11.98
N THR A 109 2.20 -5.43 -12.40
CA THR A 109 2.90 -6.70 -12.29
C THR A 109 3.37 -6.92 -10.86
N GLU A 110 3.71 -8.17 -10.54
CA GLU A 110 4.31 -8.51 -9.26
C GLU A 110 5.60 -7.71 -9.05
N GLU A 111 5.80 -7.21 -7.82
CA GLU A 111 6.96 -6.40 -7.46
C GLU A 111 7.63 -6.94 -6.20
N LYS A 112 8.96 -6.89 -6.19
CA LYS A 112 9.76 -7.22 -5.01
C LYS A 112 10.02 -5.94 -4.23
N ALA A 113 9.93 -6.00 -2.92
CA ALA A 113 10.09 -4.82 -2.07
C ALA A 113 10.72 -5.15 -0.73
N LEU A 114 11.42 -4.15 -0.17
CA LEU A 114 11.76 -4.13 1.25
C LEU A 114 10.64 -3.40 1.97
N CYS A 115 10.14 -3.95 3.06
CA CYS A 115 9.05 -3.32 3.77
C CYS A 115 9.18 -3.35 5.27
N ILE A 116 8.48 -2.40 5.89
CA ILE A 116 8.21 -2.34 7.33
C ILE A 116 6.69 -2.23 7.48
N PHE A 117 6.11 -3.02 8.39
CA PHE A 117 4.74 -2.81 8.84
C PHE A 117 4.78 -1.77 9.96
N TYR A 118 4.43 -0.55 9.63
CA TYR A 118 4.51 0.57 10.56
C TYR A 118 3.19 0.76 11.29
N HIS A 119 3.24 0.80 12.62
CA HIS A 119 2.10 1.04 13.49
C HIS A 119 2.15 2.47 14.00
N GLY A 120 1.22 3.30 13.59
CA GLY A 120 1.17 4.68 14.02
C GLY A 120 0.62 5.65 12.99
N GLY A 121 0.68 6.93 13.31
CA GLY A 121 0.20 8.00 12.45
C GLY A 121 1.08 8.23 11.23
N TYR A 122 0.53 8.92 10.26
CA TYR A 122 1.17 9.08 8.95
C TYR A 122 2.38 10.03 8.95
N GLU A 123 2.52 10.83 10.00
CA GLU A 123 3.60 11.84 10.12
C GLU A 123 5.00 11.21 10.14
N SER A 124 5.11 9.98 10.64
CA SER A 124 6.39 9.29 10.77
C SER A 124 6.75 8.41 9.57
N ILE A 125 5.88 8.30 8.58
CA ILE A 125 6.13 7.46 7.40
C ILE A 125 7.41 7.87 6.66
N PRO A 126 7.72 9.18 6.47
CA PRO A 126 8.99 9.55 5.84
C PRO A 126 10.22 8.99 6.55
N ALA A 127 10.22 8.96 7.89
CA ALA A 127 11.32 8.39 8.67
C ALA A 127 11.44 6.88 8.47
N VAL A 128 10.30 6.18 8.37
CA VAL A 128 10.27 4.73 8.10
C VAL A 128 10.85 4.45 6.72
N ARG A 129 10.47 5.24 5.73
CA ARG A 129 11.00 5.13 4.36
C ARG A 129 12.52 5.30 4.35
N GLU A 130 13.04 6.29 5.07
CA GLU A 130 14.49 6.52 5.14
C GLU A 130 15.23 5.34 5.75
N LYS A 131 14.65 4.66 6.74
CA LYS A 131 15.24 3.43 7.31
C LYS A 131 15.37 2.33 6.27
N LEU A 132 14.36 2.19 5.42
CA LEU A 132 14.39 1.19 4.34
C LEU A 132 15.45 1.51 3.30
N ILE A 133 15.58 2.78 2.93
CA ILE A 133 16.59 3.23 1.99
C ILE A 133 18.00 2.99 2.55
N ALA A 134 18.22 3.34 3.81
CA ALA A 134 19.49 3.12 4.49
C ALA A 134 19.85 1.63 4.53
N TYR A 135 18.89 0.79 4.87
CA TYR A 135 19.08 -0.67 4.89
C TYR A 135 19.50 -1.20 3.51
N ALA A 136 18.82 -0.75 2.46
CA ALA A 136 19.16 -1.16 1.10
C ALA A 136 20.59 -0.75 0.73
N ASN A 137 20.97 0.47 1.06
CA ASN A 137 22.33 0.96 0.80
C ASN A 137 23.40 0.17 1.58
N GLU A 138 23.14 -0.16 2.83
CA GLU A 138 24.07 -0.94 3.66
C GLU A 138 24.24 -2.36 3.17
N HIS A 139 23.21 -2.95 2.56
CA HIS A 139 23.20 -4.35 2.12
C HIS A 139 23.42 -4.52 0.61
N GLY A 140 23.75 -3.43 -0.10
CA GLY A 140 23.98 -3.49 -1.54
C GLY A 140 22.76 -3.85 -2.36
N ILE A 141 21.57 -3.55 -1.86
CA ILE A 141 20.30 -3.84 -2.56
C ILE A 141 19.97 -2.66 -3.48
N THR A 142 19.69 -2.97 -4.75
CA THR A 142 19.38 -1.95 -5.75
C THR A 142 17.92 -1.55 -5.69
N LEU A 143 17.66 -0.26 -5.47
CA LEU A 143 16.32 0.30 -5.46
C LEU A 143 15.81 0.53 -6.89
N LYS A 144 14.52 0.32 -7.11
CA LYS A 144 13.86 0.68 -8.38
C LYS A 144 13.57 2.18 -8.48
N GLY A 145 13.48 2.87 -7.36
CA GLY A 145 13.27 4.31 -7.32
C GLY A 145 11.89 4.76 -6.88
N SER A 146 11.02 3.85 -6.47
CA SER A 146 9.69 4.21 -5.98
C SER A 146 9.35 3.51 -4.67
N CYS A 147 8.38 4.07 -3.96
CA CYS A 147 7.88 3.58 -2.69
C CYS A 147 6.36 3.48 -2.74
N ARG A 148 5.81 2.46 -2.10
CA ARG A 148 4.37 2.32 -1.89
C ARG A 148 4.06 2.41 -0.40
N ASN A 149 3.08 3.25 -0.06
CA ASN A 149 2.49 3.25 1.28
C ASN A 149 1.15 2.53 1.17
N ILE A 150 1.09 1.31 1.69
CA ILE A 150 -0.09 0.46 1.59
C ILE A 150 -0.85 0.55 2.91
N TYR A 151 -2.06 1.12 2.85
CA TYR A 151 -2.86 1.39 4.05
C TYR A 151 -3.71 0.18 4.40
N LEU A 152 -3.23 -0.63 5.35
CA LEU A 152 -3.92 -1.84 5.78
C LEU A 152 -5.03 -1.53 6.79
N GLU A 153 -4.73 -0.67 7.76
CA GLU A 153 -5.68 -0.21 8.78
C GLU A 153 -5.52 1.29 8.93
N GLY A 154 -6.61 2.02 8.90
CA GLY A 154 -6.56 3.48 8.96
C GLY A 154 -7.83 4.08 9.57
N PRO A 155 -8.14 5.36 9.26
CA PRO A 155 -9.30 6.05 9.83
C PRO A 155 -10.63 5.33 9.73
N PRO A 156 -10.96 4.59 8.66
CA PRO A 156 -12.22 3.85 8.60
C PRO A 156 -12.35 2.77 9.67
N GLN A 157 -11.23 2.18 10.13
CA GLN A 157 -11.23 1.12 11.12
C GLN A 157 -10.96 1.63 12.53
N HIS A 158 -10.16 2.67 12.67
CA HIS A 158 -9.68 3.17 13.96
C HIS A 158 -9.71 4.69 14.03
N LYS A 159 -10.07 5.23 15.19
CA LYS A 159 -10.00 6.67 15.46
C LYS A 159 -8.60 7.08 15.96
N GLU A 160 -7.94 6.19 16.70
CA GLU A 160 -6.64 6.46 17.30
C GLU A 160 -5.53 6.16 16.29
N PRO A 161 -4.68 7.16 15.94
CA PRO A 161 -3.59 6.96 14.97
C PRO A 161 -2.61 5.85 15.36
N GLU A 162 -2.41 5.59 16.63
CA GLU A 162 -1.51 4.51 17.09
C GLU A 162 -1.98 3.12 16.69
N LYS A 163 -3.23 2.97 16.27
CA LYS A 163 -3.77 1.70 15.76
C LYS A 163 -3.70 1.55 14.26
N PHE A 164 -3.27 2.60 13.54
CA PHE A 164 -3.11 2.52 12.09
C PHE A 164 -1.96 1.58 11.75
N ILE A 165 -2.13 0.82 10.67
CA ILE A 165 -1.08 -0.06 10.14
C ILE A 165 -0.85 0.32 8.68
N THR A 166 0.37 0.74 8.39
CA THR A 166 0.79 1.05 7.02
C THR A 166 1.97 0.16 6.66
N GLN A 167 1.84 -0.55 5.55
CA GLN A 167 2.97 -1.28 5.00
C GLN A 167 3.75 -0.32 4.10
N VAL A 168 4.91 0.11 4.58
CA VAL A 168 5.81 0.99 3.80
C VAL A 168 6.75 0.08 3.02
N ALA A 169 6.70 0.15 1.70
CA ALA A 169 7.42 -0.77 0.82
C ALA A 169 8.23 -0.01 -0.22
N VAL A 170 9.54 -0.17 -0.17
CA VAL A 170 10.45 0.41 -1.17
C VAL A 170 10.70 -0.66 -2.22
N LEU A 171 10.38 -0.37 -3.48
CA LEU A 171 10.54 -1.34 -4.56
C LEU A 171 12.02 -1.58 -4.86
N ILE A 172 12.38 -2.83 -5.05
CA ILE A 172 13.76 -3.25 -5.34
C ILE A 172 13.82 -4.10 -6.59
N LYS A 173 15.02 -4.19 -7.15
CA LYS A 173 15.28 -5.04 -8.33
C LYS A 173 15.51 -6.49 -7.95
#